data_7eb3f4009417869932c142da94d754ca
#
_entry.id   7eb3f4009417869932c142da94d754ca
#
_cell.length_a   1.000
_cell.length_b   1.000
_cell.length_c   1.000
_cell.angle_alpha   90.00
_cell.angle_beta   90.00
_cell.angle_gamma   90.00
#
_symmetry.space_group_name_H-M   'P 1'
#
loop_
_entity.id
_entity.type
_entity.pdbx_description
1 polymer ?
#
loop_
_entity_poly.entity_id
_entity_poly.type
_entity_poly.pdbx_seq_one_letter_code
_entity_poly.pdbx_strand_id
1 'polypeptide(L)'
;MCQMFAGQDPARYEYVTRRLRLNGQSTSIRLERAFWGIVDQMAARDGSSTPAFLSKLHSEVLEQHGEATNFTSLLRCACMIHLGELDQVPQPGPAMAAE
;
A
#
# COMPACT_ATOMS: atom_id res chain seq x y z
N MET A 1 12.95 14.37 -18.30
CA MET A 1 12.50 13.23 -17.50
C MET A 1 13.06 13.23 -16.08
N CYS A 2 14.35 13.43 -15.93
CA CYS A 2 14.91 13.47 -14.57
C CYS A 2 14.32 14.58 -13.73
N GLN A 3 13.97 15.70 -14.37
CA GLN A 3 13.36 16.81 -13.63
C GLN A 3 11.99 16.44 -13.08
N MET A 4 11.26 15.63 -13.82
CA MET A 4 9.95 15.18 -13.34
C MET A 4 10.09 14.37 -12.06
N PHE A 5 11.07 13.49 -12.01
CA PHE A 5 11.28 12.67 -10.82
C PHE A 5 11.98 13.43 -9.71
N ALA A 6 13.05 14.12 -10.03
CA ALA A 6 13.85 14.82 -9.03
C ALA A 6 13.15 16.05 -8.49
N GLY A 7 12.29 16.66 -9.28
CA GLY A 7 11.62 17.90 -8.88
C GLY A 7 10.31 17.71 -8.14
N GLN A 8 10.03 16.50 -7.66
CA GLN A 8 8.81 16.27 -6.88
C GLN A 8 8.77 17.17 -5.65
N ASP A 9 7.55 17.56 -5.28
CA ASP A 9 7.34 18.27 -4.03
C ASP A 9 7.89 17.41 -2.88
N PRO A 10 8.81 17.94 -2.08
CA PRO A 10 9.36 17.15 -0.97
C PRO A 10 8.32 16.59 -0.01
N ALA A 11 7.15 17.25 0.09
CA ALA A 11 6.11 16.74 0.97
C ALA A 11 5.66 15.34 0.56
N ARG A 12 5.78 15.00 -0.72
CA ARG A 12 5.32 13.70 -1.19
C ARG A 12 6.10 12.55 -0.58
N TYR A 13 7.37 12.74 -0.33
CA TYR A 13 8.20 11.66 0.20
C TYR A 13 8.56 11.86 1.67
N GLU A 14 7.90 12.78 2.35
CA GLU A 14 8.00 12.85 3.81
C GLU A 14 7.31 11.64 4.43
N TYR A 15 7.91 11.10 5.46
CA TYR A 15 7.27 10.04 6.21
C TYR A 15 6.14 10.58 7.06
N VAL A 16 5.04 9.86 7.09
CA VAL A 16 3.92 10.15 7.96
C VAL A 16 3.60 8.89 8.73
N THR A 17 3.54 8.99 10.04
CA THR A 17 3.20 7.86 10.89
C THR A 17 1.73 7.98 11.29
N ARG A 18 0.97 6.92 11.05
CA ARG A 18 -0.43 6.86 11.49
C ARG A 18 -0.56 5.76 12.52
N ARG A 19 -1.30 6.06 13.59
CA ARG A 19 -1.63 5.07 14.59
C ARG A 19 -2.99 4.51 14.24
N LEU A 20 -3.04 3.20 14.08
CA LEU A 20 -4.24 2.52 13.61
C LEU A 20 -4.50 1.31 14.47
N ARG A 21 -5.74 0.86 14.48
CA ARG A 21 -6.06 -0.42 15.09
C ARG A 21 -6.13 -1.46 13.99
N LEU A 22 -5.23 -2.41 14.05
CA LEU A 22 -5.24 -3.54 13.12
C LEU A 22 -5.66 -4.75 13.91
N ASN A 23 -6.87 -5.23 13.62
CA ASN A 23 -7.41 -6.42 14.27
C ASN A 23 -7.38 -6.31 15.79
N GLY A 24 -7.77 -5.13 16.29
CA GLY A 24 -7.87 -4.89 17.72
C GLY A 24 -6.59 -4.43 18.38
N GLN A 25 -5.47 -4.42 17.67
CA GLN A 25 -4.20 -4.00 18.26
C GLN A 25 -3.80 -2.64 17.74
N SER A 26 -3.36 -1.78 18.66
CA SER A 26 -2.85 -0.46 18.30
C SER A 26 -1.50 -0.63 17.62
N THR A 27 -1.39 -0.12 16.39
CA THR A 27 -0.20 -0.27 15.58
C THR A 27 0.15 1.06 14.95
N SER A 28 1.44 1.36 14.85
CA SER A 28 1.90 2.55 14.16
C SER A 28 2.52 2.11 12.83
N ILE A 29 2.09 2.77 11.76
CA ILE A 29 2.62 2.49 10.43
C ILE A 29 3.21 3.77 9.88
N ARG A 30 4.44 3.70 9.40
CA ARG A 30 5.15 4.83 8.85
C ARG A 30 5.36 4.63 7.37
N LEU A 31 4.75 5.51 6.58
CA LEU A 31 4.84 5.47 5.12
C LEU A 31 5.05 6.88 4.60
N GLU A 32 5.64 6.98 3.44
CA GLU A 32 5.71 8.24 2.74
C GLU A 32 4.30 8.76 2.45
N ARG A 33 4.15 10.09 2.49
CA ARG A 33 2.83 10.71 2.30
C ARG A 33 2.17 10.27 1.00
N ALA A 34 2.97 10.17 -0.08
CA ALA A 34 2.41 9.77 -1.37
C ALA A 34 1.76 8.39 -1.32
N PHE A 35 2.38 7.46 -0.59
CA PHE A 35 1.82 6.12 -0.45
C PHE A 35 0.55 6.13 0.40
N TRP A 36 0.50 6.99 1.44
CA TRP A 36 -0.73 7.08 2.23
C TRP A 36 -1.91 7.51 1.37
N GLY A 37 -1.68 8.47 0.45
CA GLY A 37 -2.74 8.88 -0.45
C GLY A 37 -3.26 7.72 -1.29
N ILE A 38 -2.37 6.86 -1.75
CA ILE A 38 -2.75 5.71 -2.55
C ILE A 38 -3.49 4.69 -1.69
N VAL A 39 -3.00 4.44 -0.48
CA VAL A 39 -3.66 3.50 0.44
C VAL A 39 -5.08 3.98 0.75
N ASP A 40 -5.24 5.29 1.01
CA ASP A 40 -6.57 5.83 1.25
C ASP A 40 -7.49 5.61 0.04
N GLN A 41 -6.95 5.76 -1.16
CA GLN A 41 -7.71 5.54 -2.37
C GLN A 41 -8.11 4.08 -2.53
N MET A 42 -7.19 3.16 -2.20
CA MET A 42 -7.49 1.74 -2.25
C MET A 42 -8.61 1.38 -1.28
N ALA A 43 -8.57 1.94 -0.07
CA ALA A 43 -9.61 1.70 0.91
C ALA A 43 -10.95 2.22 0.42
N ALA A 44 -10.95 3.42 -0.15
CA ALA A 44 -12.19 4.01 -0.66
C ALA A 44 -12.80 3.14 -1.76
N ARG A 45 -11.98 2.61 -2.64
CA ARG A 45 -12.48 1.74 -3.71
C ARG A 45 -13.03 0.43 -3.16
N ASP A 46 -12.49 -0.01 -2.05
CA ASP A 46 -12.99 -1.21 -1.37
C ASP A 46 -14.27 -0.93 -0.57
N GLY A 47 -14.66 0.33 -0.45
CA GLY A 47 -15.82 0.71 0.34
C GLY A 47 -15.56 0.70 1.83
N SER A 48 -14.30 0.78 2.24
CA SER A 48 -13.90 0.66 3.63
C SER A 48 -13.18 1.91 4.09
N SER A 49 -13.09 2.09 5.40
CA SER A 49 -12.17 3.07 5.96
C SER A 49 -10.74 2.52 5.80
N THR A 50 -9.77 3.41 5.86
CA THR A 50 -8.38 2.97 5.74
C THR A 50 -7.99 1.99 6.85
N PRO A 51 -8.33 2.23 8.12
CA PRO A 51 -8.00 1.23 9.14
C PRO A 51 -8.68 -0.12 8.88
N ALA A 52 -9.94 -0.12 8.45
CA ALA A 52 -10.63 -1.36 8.18
C ALA A 52 -10.01 -2.11 7.00
N PHE A 53 -9.64 -1.37 5.97
CA PHE A 53 -8.98 -1.95 4.80
C PHE A 53 -7.65 -2.59 5.19
N LEU A 54 -6.85 -1.86 5.97
CA LEU A 54 -5.55 -2.37 6.40
C LEU A 54 -5.68 -3.57 7.32
N SER A 55 -6.73 -3.60 8.16
CA SER A 55 -6.97 -4.78 8.99
C SER A 55 -7.26 -6.00 8.15
N LYS A 56 -8.08 -5.85 7.11
CA LYS A 56 -8.38 -6.95 6.20
C LYS A 56 -7.13 -7.44 5.51
N LEU A 57 -6.35 -6.51 5.00
CA LEU A 57 -5.12 -6.87 4.28
C LEU A 57 -4.14 -7.58 5.22
N HIS A 58 -4.00 -7.06 6.42
CA HIS A 58 -3.11 -7.65 7.42
C HIS A 58 -3.53 -9.08 7.74
N SER A 59 -4.84 -9.29 7.90
CA SER A 59 -5.37 -10.63 8.17
C SER A 59 -5.07 -11.57 7.02
N GLU A 60 -5.24 -11.10 5.79
CA GLU A 60 -4.96 -11.94 4.62
C GLU A 60 -3.50 -12.31 4.52
N VAL A 61 -2.62 -11.38 4.86
CA VAL A 61 -1.19 -11.68 4.87
C VAL A 61 -0.88 -12.75 5.91
N LEU A 62 -1.48 -12.65 7.09
CA LEU A 62 -1.29 -13.65 8.12
C LEU A 62 -1.77 -15.01 7.67
N GLU A 63 -2.90 -15.07 6.97
CA GLU A 63 -3.43 -16.33 6.49
C GLU A 63 -2.53 -16.97 5.45
N GLN A 64 -1.99 -16.15 4.56
CA GLN A 64 -1.20 -16.68 3.44
C GLN A 64 0.23 -16.97 3.83
N HIS A 65 0.80 -16.18 4.72
CA HIS A 65 2.24 -16.29 5.03
C HIS A 65 2.54 -16.64 6.47
N GLY A 66 1.55 -16.64 7.33
CA GLY A 66 1.74 -16.97 8.75
C GLY A 66 2.26 -15.80 9.57
N GLU A 67 2.78 -14.77 8.94
CA GLU A 67 3.28 -13.61 9.65
C GLU A 67 3.21 -12.40 8.72
N ALA A 68 3.22 -11.21 9.29
CA ALA A 68 3.13 -9.97 8.53
C ALA A 68 4.44 -9.20 8.59
N THR A 69 5.54 -9.88 8.39
CA THR A 69 6.86 -9.25 8.38
C THR A 69 6.94 -8.28 7.21
N ASN A 70 7.56 -7.13 7.44
CA ASN A 70 7.73 -6.10 6.41
C ASN A 70 6.41 -5.65 5.79
N PHE A 71 5.40 -5.49 6.64
CA PHE A 71 4.09 -5.07 6.17
C PHE A 71 4.15 -3.73 5.43
N THR A 72 5.02 -2.82 5.85
CA THR A 72 5.17 -1.54 5.18
C THR A 72 5.64 -1.71 3.74
N SER A 73 6.60 -2.60 3.53
CA SER A 73 7.06 -2.88 2.17
C SER A 73 5.97 -3.52 1.33
N LEU A 74 5.19 -4.40 1.94
CA LEU A 74 4.06 -5.01 1.25
C LEU A 74 3.06 -3.95 0.83
N LEU A 75 2.82 -2.95 1.68
CA LEU A 75 1.91 -1.87 1.33
C LEU A 75 2.39 -1.08 0.13
N ARG A 76 3.70 -0.80 0.05
CA ARG A 76 4.24 -0.10 -1.11
C ARG A 76 4.04 -0.91 -2.38
N CYS A 77 4.27 -2.20 -2.31
CA CYS A 77 4.07 -3.06 -3.47
C CYS A 77 2.60 -3.16 -3.85
N ALA A 78 1.71 -3.18 -2.86
CA ALA A 78 0.28 -3.18 -3.13
C ALA A 78 -0.12 -1.90 -3.87
N CYS A 79 0.46 -0.77 -3.47
CA CYS A 79 0.18 0.49 -4.15
C CYS A 79 0.59 0.43 -5.61
N MET A 80 1.72 -0.20 -5.91
CA MET A 80 2.16 -0.33 -7.30
C MET A 80 1.17 -1.16 -8.11
N ILE A 81 0.67 -2.23 -7.52
CA ILE A 81 -0.33 -3.07 -8.21
C ILE A 81 -1.59 -2.26 -8.46
N HIS A 82 -2.04 -1.50 -7.47
CA HIS A 82 -3.24 -0.69 -7.60
C HIS A 82 -3.09 0.34 -8.72
N LEU A 83 -1.96 1.01 -8.80
CA LEU A 83 -1.73 2.01 -9.84
C LEU A 83 -1.71 1.37 -11.22
N GLY A 84 -1.16 0.17 -11.33
CA GLY A 84 -1.19 -0.56 -12.59
C GLY A 84 -2.61 -0.87 -13.03
N GLU A 85 -3.48 -1.21 -12.08
CA GLU A 85 -4.88 -1.47 -12.40
C GLU A 85 -5.60 -0.21 -12.87
N LEU A 86 -5.29 0.92 -12.22
CA LEU A 86 -5.91 2.18 -12.61
C LEU A 86 -5.54 2.57 -14.04
N ASP A 87 -4.33 2.26 -14.46
CA ASP A 87 -3.90 2.53 -15.82
C ASP A 87 -4.53 1.57 -16.81
N GLN A 88 -5.26 0.58 -16.30
CA GLN A 88 -5.93 -0.41 -17.13
C GLN A 88 -4.97 -1.17 -18.00
N VAL A 89 -3.73 -1.23 -17.60
CA VAL A 89 -2.74 -2.04 -18.27
C VAL A 89 -2.84 -3.44 -17.67
N PRO A 90 -3.14 -4.46 -18.48
CA PRO A 90 -3.24 -5.80 -17.92
C PRO A 90 -1.94 -6.18 -17.23
N GLN A 91 -2.07 -6.64 -15.99
CA GLN A 91 -0.91 -7.06 -15.26
C GLN A 91 -0.47 -8.44 -15.73
N PRO A 92 0.83 -8.65 -15.91
CA PRO A 92 1.31 -9.99 -16.22
C PRO A 92 0.93 -10.90 -15.08
N GLY A 93 0.45 -12.07 -15.43
CA GLY A 93 0.14 -13.06 -14.42
C GLY A 93 1.39 -13.57 -13.76
N PRO A 94 1.23 -14.32 -12.68
CA PRO A 94 2.40 -14.87 -11.99
C PRO A 94 3.26 -15.74 -12.91
N ALA A 95 2.65 -16.42 -13.87
CA ALA A 95 3.41 -17.27 -14.78
C ALA A 95 4.37 -16.44 -15.62
N MET A 96 3.94 -15.26 -16.03
CA MET A 96 4.83 -14.37 -16.76
C MET A 96 5.91 -13.82 -15.89
N ALA A 97 5.54 -13.47 -14.68
CA ALA A 97 6.51 -12.93 -13.74
C ALA A 97 7.57 -13.94 -13.38
N ALA A 98 7.26 -15.21 -13.51
CA ALA A 98 8.18 -16.27 -13.15
C ALA A 98 9.30 -16.43 -14.17
N GLU A 99 9.18 -15.78 -15.28
CA GLU A 99 10.25 -15.86 -16.25
C GLU A 99 11.41 -15.01 -15.88
#